data_5cd4b82452f7b1db43e71d0848832093
#
_entry.id   5cd4b82452f7b1db43e71d0848832093
#
_cell.length_a   1.000
_cell.length_b   1.000
_cell.length_c   1.000
_cell.angle_alpha   90.00
_cell.angle_beta   90.00
_cell.angle_gamma   90.00
#
_symmetry.space_group_name_H-M   'P 1'
#
loop_
_entity.id
_entity.type
_entity.pdbx_description
1 polymer ?
#
loop_
_entity_poly.entity_id
_entity_poly.type
_entity_poly.pdbx_seq_one_letter_code
_entity_poly.pdbx_strand_id
1 'polypeptide(L)'
;MKLKNQLTFVFIASLSGFITLSVSNDTIKATIKASAASQTLRILNWEDYIYVPESDEDEPSIIDQFKDDYFERTGQRIDVVYDTYSTNEEMYSTLTLGSNNYDLVAPSDYMIERLIRENKIETIDKSAIPNYLAYASPFLQDLYEKHGWDVYAAGYMWGTLGILYNKEVTDAIDMTTWKVLWDNKYQKEISVKDSLREGYFIGLAYVQNEALEALKVEYEDGLLTAVDYNEAISNLLNDTSDETIAKVKVALDKLKGNIYGTEVDQGKNDMIKGTVSMNTAWSGDAVYAIYEAADAGHDVLRYSLPLEGSNIWYDGFVMPKGANKDLAQAFINFVSDPKVAALNTNYIGYTSFIAGDSVLENINSYEGVVETPTEDTYELDLTYFFEGTLDTMDIADAVLYIEPDYVGGRLTTQYPSADEIIRSAVMRDFGDANQKVIDMWAEFKATDGQLWMYIVAGATIALLVTYALYSFITKNLSSRRRRYALLARKK
;
A
#
# COMPACT_ATOMS: atom_id res chain seq x y z
N MET A 1 70.41 -19.53 -11.75
CA MET A 1 71.13 -18.26 -11.71
C MET A 1 70.27 -17.24 -10.99
N LYS A 2 70.76 -16.74 -9.88
CA LYS A 2 70.06 -15.86 -8.90
C LYS A 2 69.92 -14.47 -9.48
N LEU A 3 68.78 -13.77 -9.25
CA LEU A 3 68.84 -12.34 -8.96
C LEU A 3 67.74 -11.93 -7.97
N LYS A 4 68.19 -11.13 -7.04
CA LYS A 4 67.56 -10.69 -5.78
C LYS A 4 66.63 -9.52 -6.01
N ASN A 5 65.59 -9.49 -5.13
CA ASN A 5 64.76 -8.32 -4.83
C ASN A 5 65.60 -7.15 -4.25
N GLN A 6 65.31 -5.93 -4.67
CA GLN A 6 65.54 -4.72 -3.86
C GLN A 6 64.32 -3.83 -3.86
N LEU A 7 63.72 -3.67 -2.68
CA LEU A 7 62.78 -2.59 -2.39
C LEU A 7 63.60 -1.29 -2.23
N THR A 8 63.21 -0.27 -2.95
CA THR A 8 63.70 1.09 -2.74
C THR A 8 62.59 1.93 -2.11
N PHE A 9 62.77 2.27 -0.82
CA PHE A 9 62.00 3.31 -0.15
C PHE A 9 62.55 4.67 -0.58
N VAL A 10 61.68 5.53 -1.12
CA VAL A 10 61.99 6.94 -1.38
C VAL A 10 61.34 7.77 -0.27
N PHE A 11 62.19 8.34 0.57
CA PHE A 11 61.83 9.44 1.48
C PHE A 11 61.80 10.73 0.67
N ILE A 12 60.70 11.42 0.62
CA ILE A 12 60.65 12.80 0.13
C ILE A 12 60.59 13.73 1.32
N ALA A 13 61.64 14.46 1.53
CA ALA A 13 61.73 15.50 2.55
C ALA A 13 60.97 16.75 2.12
N SER A 14 60.26 17.32 3.09
CA SER A 14 59.49 18.56 2.99
C SER A 14 60.41 19.77 2.70
N LEU A 15 60.15 20.51 1.64
CA LEU A 15 60.59 21.88 1.49
C LEU A 15 59.38 22.80 1.71
N SER A 16 59.38 23.50 2.82
CA SER A 16 58.45 24.57 3.15
C SER A 16 58.75 25.79 2.29
N GLY A 17 57.95 26.00 1.25
CA GLY A 17 57.87 27.26 0.56
C GLY A 17 56.57 27.98 0.92
N PHE A 18 56.67 29.06 1.69
CA PHE A 18 55.53 29.95 1.92
C PHE A 18 55.18 30.68 0.63
N ILE A 19 54.14 30.23 -0.04
CA ILE A 19 53.42 31.03 -1.06
C ILE A 19 52.17 31.62 -0.37
N THR A 20 52.23 32.89 -0.04
CA THR A 20 51.04 33.67 0.35
C THR A 20 50.17 33.92 -0.88
N LEU A 21 49.26 33.03 -1.14
CA LEU A 21 48.16 33.26 -2.07
C LEU A 21 47.09 34.08 -1.33
N SER A 22 46.92 35.34 -1.69
CA SER A 22 45.80 36.15 -1.28
C SER A 22 44.55 35.62 -1.98
N VAL A 23 43.85 34.70 -1.34
CA VAL A 23 42.52 34.22 -1.79
C VAL A 23 41.52 35.28 -1.39
N SER A 24 40.80 35.86 -2.37
CA SER A 24 39.74 36.83 -2.11
C SER A 24 38.64 36.21 -1.26
N ASN A 25 37.98 36.97 -0.39
CA ASN A 25 36.88 36.53 0.45
C ASN A 25 35.73 35.89 -0.33
N ASP A 26 35.59 36.22 -1.63
CA ASP A 26 34.58 35.64 -2.52
C ASP A 26 34.91 34.19 -2.95
N THR A 27 36.22 33.91 -3.12
CA THR A 27 36.67 32.53 -3.45
C THR A 27 36.52 31.60 -2.23
N ILE A 28 36.74 32.10 -1.02
CA ILE A 28 36.54 31.33 0.22
C ILE A 28 35.04 31.05 0.43
N LYS A 29 34.16 32.03 0.17
CA LYS A 29 32.71 31.83 0.23
C LYS A 29 32.20 30.85 -0.83
N ALA A 30 32.76 30.88 -2.05
CA ALA A 30 32.42 29.92 -3.11
C ALA A 30 32.91 28.50 -2.77
N THR A 31 34.11 28.37 -2.18
CA THR A 31 34.67 27.05 -1.79
C THR A 31 33.98 26.46 -0.54
N ILE A 32 33.52 27.30 0.39
CA ILE A 32 32.72 26.85 1.53
C ILE A 32 31.30 26.44 1.09
N LYS A 33 30.73 27.08 0.06
CA LYS A 33 29.45 26.64 -0.55
C LYS A 33 29.54 25.30 -1.28
N ALA A 34 30.72 24.88 -1.71
CA ALA A 34 30.91 23.64 -2.48
C ALA A 34 31.23 22.40 -1.65
N SER A 35 31.24 22.49 -0.31
CA SER A 35 31.58 21.36 0.60
C SER A 35 30.56 21.12 1.70
N ALA A 36 29.31 21.49 1.49
CA ALA A 36 28.24 20.87 2.29
C ALA A 36 28.05 19.45 1.73
N ALA A 37 28.31 18.42 2.53
CA ALA A 37 27.94 17.07 2.16
C ALA A 37 26.47 17.07 1.74
N SER A 38 26.15 16.51 0.56
CA SER A 38 24.77 16.35 0.10
C SER A 38 24.00 15.62 1.20
N GLN A 39 22.90 16.21 1.68
CA GLN A 39 22.00 15.52 2.59
C GLN A 39 21.21 14.49 1.79
N THR A 40 20.92 13.35 2.38
CA THR A 40 20.15 12.28 1.73
C THR A 40 18.83 12.10 2.47
N LEU A 41 17.73 12.20 1.76
CA LEU A 41 16.40 11.78 2.21
C LEU A 41 16.19 10.31 1.85
N ARG A 42 15.80 9.49 2.82
CA ARG A 42 15.52 8.06 2.62
C ARG A 42 14.04 7.79 2.81
N ILE A 43 13.37 7.42 1.72
CA ILE A 43 11.93 7.15 1.68
C ILE A 43 11.71 5.65 1.49
N LEU A 44 10.77 5.08 2.23
CA LEU A 44 10.26 3.73 2.03
C LEU A 44 8.74 3.83 1.78
N ASN A 45 8.30 3.52 0.58
CA ASN A 45 6.90 3.64 0.16
C ASN A 45 6.39 2.33 -0.47
N TRP A 46 5.12 2.28 -0.81
CA TRP A 46 4.53 1.20 -1.58
C TRP A 46 5.11 1.14 -2.99
N GLU A 47 5.09 -0.04 -3.60
CA GLU A 47 5.36 -0.21 -5.03
C GLU A 47 4.32 0.57 -5.85
N ASP A 48 4.69 1.11 -7.00
CA ASP A 48 3.84 1.85 -7.94
C ASP A 48 2.98 2.98 -7.30
N TYR A 49 3.53 3.70 -6.33
CA TYR A 49 2.77 4.63 -5.48
C TYR A 49 3.26 6.09 -5.54
N ILE A 50 3.99 6.42 -6.57
CA ILE A 50 4.46 7.79 -6.86
C ILE A 50 4.65 7.94 -8.37
N TYR A 51 4.34 9.13 -8.89
CA TYR A 51 4.53 9.42 -10.31
C TYR A 51 5.98 9.33 -10.74
N VAL A 52 6.21 8.56 -11.79
CA VAL A 52 7.46 8.49 -12.56
C VAL A 52 7.13 8.64 -14.06
N PRO A 53 7.94 9.40 -14.83
CA PRO A 53 7.67 9.61 -16.26
C PRO A 53 7.86 8.30 -17.02
N GLU A 54 7.05 8.09 -18.06
CA GLU A 54 7.17 6.98 -18.98
C GLU A 54 8.10 7.33 -20.17
N SER A 55 8.26 8.63 -20.45
CA SER A 55 9.11 9.13 -21.54
C SER A 55 9.83 10.42 -21.14
N ASP A 56 10.86 10.80 -21.92
CA ASP A 56 11.61 12.06 -21.74
C ASP A 56 10.77 13.33 -22.07
N GLU A 57 9.59 13.16 -22.64
CA GLU A 57 8.67 14.27 -22.98
C GLU A 57 7.69 14.58 -21.85
N ASP A 58 7.58 13.69 -20.86
CA ASP A 58 6.70 13.84 -19.70
C ASP A 58 7.33 14.78 -18.66
N GLU A 59 6.48 15.20 -17.68
CA GLU A 59 6.96 15.92 -16.51
C GLU A 59 8.01 15.09 -15.75
N PRO A 60 9.03 15.72 -15.15
CA PRO A 60 10.00 15.01 -14.34
C PRO A 60 9.32 14.22 -13.20
N SER A 61 9.96 13.15 -12.72
CA SER A 61 9.45 12.42 -11.56
C SER A 61 9.21 13.34 -10.36
N ILE A 62 8.24 13.02 -9.50
CA ILE A 62 8.00 13.79 -8.27
C ILE A 62 9.28 13.91 -7.42
N ILE A 63 10.12 12.87 -7.42
CA ILE A 63 11.41 12.90 -6.73
C ILE A 63 12.36 13.95 -7.33
N ASP A 64 12.44 14.07 -8.66
CA ASP A 64 13.30 15.05 -9.30
C ASP A 64 12.73 16.46 -9.16
N GLN A 65 11.41 16.63 -9.30
CA GLN A 65 10.74 17.91 -9.03
C GLN A 65 10.99 18.39 -7.59
N PHE A 66 10.93 17.48 -6.59
CA PHE A 66 11.25 17.79 -5.21
C PHE A 66 12.70 18.26 -5.02
N LYS A 67 13.66 17.57 -5.65
CA LYS A 67 15.08 17.95 -5.57
C LYS A 67 15.32 19.34 -6.14
N ASP A 68 14.66 19.66 -7.23
CA ASP A 68 14.77 20.97 -7.88
C ASP A 68 14.07 22.06 -7.05
N ASP A 69 12.85 21.86 -6.57
CA ASP A 69 12.15 22.75 -5.65
C ASP A 69 12.96 23.02 -4.37
N TYR A 70 13.50 21.94 -3.77
CA TYR A 70 14.32 22.09 -2.57
C TYR A 70 15.58 22.92 -2.83
N PHE A 71 16.23 22.70 -3.97
CA PHE A 71 17.39 23.51 -4.39
C PHE A 71 17.02 24.97 -4.64
N GLU A 72 15.91 25.24 -5.31
CA GLU A 72 15.44 26.61 -5.57
C GLU A 72 15.15 27.38 -4.28
N ARG A 73 14.49 26.74 -3.31
CA ARG A 73 14.13 27.35 -2.02
C ARG A 73 15.31 27.54 -1.07
N THR A 74 16.25 26.59 -1.05
CA THR A 74 17.29 26.54 -0.01
C THR A 74 18.70 26.83 -0.54
N GLY A 75 18.94 26.68 -1.83
CA GLY A 75 20.26 26.69 -2.46
C GLY A 75 21.10 25.46 -2.12
N GLN A 76 20.53 24.42 -1.52
CA GLN A 76 21.21 23.19 -1.15
C GLN A 76 20.77 22.03 -2.05
N ARG A 77 21.70 21.22 -2.52
CA ARG A 77 21.41 19.99 -3.24
C ARG A 77 21.25 18.84 -2.27
N ILE A 78 20.29 17.98 -2.56
CA ILE A 78 20.01 16.76 -1.79
C ILE A 78 20.01 15.55 -2.72
N ASP A 79 20.27 14.38 -2.14
CA ASP A 79 20.03 13.09 -2.76
C ASP A 79 18.77 12.46 -2.15
N VAL A 80 18.04 11.69 -2.94
CA VAL A 80 16.88 10.92 -2.48
C VAL A 80 17.12 9.45 -2.79
N VAL A 81 17.01 8.60 -1.77
CA VAL A 81 16.94 7.15 -1.90
C VAL A 81 15.49 6.76 -1.70
N TYR A 82 14.92 6.12 -2.69
CA TYR A 82 13.52 5.71 -2.69
C TYR A 82 13.46 4.19 -2.83
N ASP A 83 13.09 3.52 -1.75
CA ASP A 83 12.92 2.08 -1.69
C ASP A 83 11.42 1.75 -1.56
N THR A 84 11.02 0.56 -1.99
CA THR A 84 9.62 0.13 -1.98
C THR A 84 9.40 -1.13 -1.16
N TYR A 85 8.13 -1.39 -0.82
CA TYR A 85 7.66 -2.60 -0.17
C TYR A 85 6.25 -2.97 -0.66
N SER A 86 5.88 -4.24 -0.52
CA SER A 86 4.61 -4.77 -1.04
C SER A 86 3.53 -4.96 0.05
N THR A 87 3.92 -5.04 1.33
CA THR A 87 2.98 -5.22 2.46
C THR A 87 3.42 -4.44 3.70
N ASN A 88 2.45 -3.99 4.52
CA ASN A 88 2.76 -3.33 5.80
C ASN A 88 3.63 -4.19 6.73
N GLU A 89 3.48 -5.51 6.70
CA GLU A 89 4.25 -6.45 7.51
C GLU A 89 5.72 -6.51 7.04
N GLU A 90 5.97 -6.44 5.74
CA GLU A 90 7.31 -6.31 5.16
C GLU A 90 7.95 -4.98 5.56
N MET A 91 7.23 -3.88 5.40
CA MET A 91 7.67 -2.56 5.84
C MET A 91 8.02 -2.55 7.32
N TYR A 92 7.12 -3.08 8.18
CA TYR A 92 7.34 -3.15 9.62
C TYR A 92 8.59 -3.98 9.97
N SER A 93 8.79 -5.11 9.28
CA SER A 93 9.98 -5.94 9.45
C SER A 93 11.25 -5.20 9.03
N THR A 94 11.19 -4.48 7.91
CA THR A 94 12.30 -3.65 7.40
C THR A 94 12.70 -2.56 8.40
N LEU A 95 11.73 -1.88 9.02
CA LEU A 95 11.97 -0.85 10.03
C LEU A 95 12.51 -1.40 11.35
N THR A 96 12.07 -2.61 11.75
CA THR A 96 12.36 -3.14 13.09
C THR A 96 13.57 -4.07 13.13
N LEU A 97 13.84 -4.80 12.06
CA LEU A 97 14.93 -5.77 11.95
C LEU A 97 16.07 -5.28 11.04
N GLY A 98 15.81 -4.29 10.21
CA GLY A 98 16.78 -3.72 9.28
C GLY A 98 17.78 -2.78 9.97
N SER A 99 18.91 -2.55 9.29
CA SER A 99 19.89 -1.53 9.66
C SER A 99 19.70 -0.21 8.90
N ASN A 100 18.69 -0.14 8.04
CA ASN A 100 18.44 1.02 7.20
C ASN A 100 17.69 2.08 8.01
N ASN A 101 18.23 3.29 8.00
CA ASN A 101 17.60 4.44 8.64
C ASN A 101 16.78 5.16 7.56
N TYR A 102 15.47 4.92 7.52
CA TYR A 102 14.56 5.70 6.71
C TYR A 102 14.17 6.97 7.44
N ASP A 103 13.96 8.04 6.68
CA ASP A 103 13.51 9.33 7.18
C ASP A 103 12.00 9.47 7.05
N LEU A 104 11.41 8.81 6.04
CA LEU A 104 10.01 8.85 5.73
C LEU A 104 9.51 7.46 5.31
N VAL A 105 8.35 7.09 5.81
CA VAL A 105 7.66 5.82 5.46
C VAL A 105 6.17 6.10 5.30
N ALA A 106 5.48 5.39 4.41
CA ALA A 106 4.05 5.60 4.11
C ALA A 106 3.15 4.39 4.47
N PRO A 107 3.04 4.01 5.76
CA PRO A 107 2.17 2.90 6.17
C PRO A 107 0.68 3.23 6.10
N SER A 108 -0.15 2.19 6.10
CA SER A 108 -1.60 2.33 6.31
C SER A 108 -1.95 2.59 7.77
N ASP A 109 -3.16 3.08 7.97
CA ASP A 109 -3.79 3.48 9.24
C ASP A 109 -3.53 2.54 10.44
N TYR A 110 -3.86 1.25 10.32
CA TYR A 110 -3.66 0.27 11.41
C TYR A 110 -2.17 0.09 11.78
N MET A 111 -1.28 0.28 10.81
CA MET A 111 0.15 0.21 11.05
C MET A 111 0.68 1.52 11.63
N ILE A 112 0.12 2.68 11.24
CA ILE A 112 0.37 3.97 11.91
C ILE A 112 0.01 3.82 13.40
N GLU A 113 -1.18 3.29 13.70
CA GLU A 113 -1.64 3.04 15.07
C GLU A 113 -0.67 2.14 15.85
N ARG A 114 -0.21 1.05 15.24
CA ARG A 114 0.78 0.15 15.82
C ARG A 114 2.11 0.84 16.09
N LEU A 115 2.63 1.60 15.12
CA LEU A 115 3.91 2.32 15.26
C LEU A 115 3.84 3.40 16.36
N ILE A 116 2.69 4.08 16.51
CA ILE A 116 2.42 5.02 17.62
C ILE A 116 2.45 4.27 18.95
N ARG A 117 1.67 3.19 19.09
CA ARG A 117 1.59 2.39 20.31
C ARG A 117 2.96 1.85 20.74
N GLU A 118 3.80 1.47 19.79
CA GLU A 118 5.14 0.96 20.04
C GLU A 118 6.21 2.06 20.16
N ASN A 119 5.82 3.33 20.08
CA ASN A 119 6.72 4.50 20.13
C ASN A 119 7.87 4.43 19.13
N LYS A 120 7.57 4.03 17.88
CA LYS A 120 8.52 3.84 16.79
C LYS A 120 8.72 5.06 15.91
N ILE A 121 7.83 6.04 15.98
CA ILE A 121 7.80 7.21 15.09
C ILE A 121 7.89 8.52 15.85
N GLU A 122 8.35 9.55 15.15
CA GLU A 122 8.47 10.93 15.62
C GLU A 122 7.15 11.68 15.43
N THR A 123 7.02 12.82 16.10
CA THR A 123 5.93 13.76 15.84
C THR A 123 6.24 14.70 14.68
N ILE A 124 5.23 15.07 13.93
CA ILE A 124 5.29 16.07 12.86
C ILE A 124 5.18 17.49 13.45
N ASP A 125 6.01 18.40 12.97
CA ASP A 125 5.82 19.83 13.20
C ASP A 125 4.89 20.40 12.13
N LYS A 126 3.63 20.62 12.50
CA LYS A 126 2.62 21.14 11.56
C LYS A 126 3.04 22.47 10.91
N SER A 127 3.85 23.29 11.58
CA SER A 127 4.35 24.56 11.00
C SER A 127 5.34 24.36 9.84
N ALA A 128 5.94 23.18 9.72
CA ALA A 128 6.87 22.83 8.64
C ALA A 128 6.17 22.28 7.39
N ILE A 129 4.85 22.05 7.44
CA ILE A 129 4.05 21.47 6.35
C ILE A 129 2.83 22.37 6.01
N PRO A 130 3.02 23.64 5.66
CA PRO A 130 1.93 24.60 5.44
C PRO A 130 1.00 24.19 4.28
N ASN A 131 1.49 23.57 3.20
CA ASN A 131 0.64 23.09 2.11
C ASN A 131 -0.32 22.00 2.61
N TYR A 132 0.18 21.06 3.40
CA TYR A 132 -0.68 20.02 3.99
C TYR A 132 -1.79 20.64 4.85
N LEU A 133 -1.46 21.62 5.70
CA LEU A 133 -2.47 22.29 6.52
C LEU A 133 -3.50 23.08 5.71
N ALA A 134 -3.09 23.64 4.57
CA ALA A 134 -3.97 24.43 3.72
C ALA A 134 -4.88 23.58 2.83
N TYR A 135 -4.38 22.44 2.34
CA TYR A 135 -5.02 21.70 1.25
C TYR A 135 -5.41 20.25 1.59
N ALA A 136 -4.97 19.69 2.71
CA ALA A 136 -5.51 18.39 3.12
C ALA A 136 -7.01 18.51 3.41
N SER A 137 -7.81 17.59 2.86
CA SER A 137 -9.25 17.58 3.06
C SER A 137 -9.63 17.65 4.55
N PRO A 138 -10.47 18.59 4.98
CA PRO A 138 -10.90 18.69 6.38
C PRO A 138 -11.56 17.41 6.89
N PHE A 139 -12.35 16.75 6.06
CA PHE A 139 -12.96 15.46 6.37
C PHE A 139 -11.90 14.43 6.80
N LEU A 140 -10.78 14.34 6.07
CA LEU A 140 -9.70 13.42 6.36
C LEU A 140 -8.83 13.87 7.54
N GLN A 141 -8.64 15.19 7.70
CA GLN A 141 -7.95 15.76 8.87
C GLN A 141 -8.73 15.46 10.17
N ASP A 142 -10.04 15.66 10.18
CA ASP A 142 -10.91 15.40 11.34
C ASP A 142 -10.85 13.92 11.74
N LEU A 143 -10.78 13.02 10.75
CA LEU A 143 -10.64 11.60 11.00
C LEU A 143 -9.28 11.27 11.64
N TYR A 144 -8.19 11.87 11.14
CA TYR A 144 -6.85 11.71 11.74
C TYR A 144 -6.81 12.23 13.17
N GLU A 145 -7.43 13.39 13.44
CA GLU A 145 -7.55 13.94 14.80
C GLU A 145 -8.37 13.03 15.73
N LYS A 146 -9.50 12.52 15.26
CA LYS A 146 -10.34 11.57 16.02
C LYS A 146 -9.58 10.34 16.48
N HIS A 147 -8.64 9.87 15.68
CA HIS A 147 -7.80 8.71 16.00
C HIS A 147 -6.47 9.07 16.67
N GLY A 148 -6.12 10.36 16.77
CA GLY A 148 -4.86 10.82 17.34
C GLY A 148 -3.66 10.54 16.42
N TRP A 149 -3.87 10.35 15.13
CA TRP A 149 -2.82 10.12 14.15
C TRP A 149 -2.18 11.42 13.64
N ASP A 150 -2.94 12.52 13.65
CA ASP A 150 -2.56 13.85 13.13
C ASP A 150 -1.27 14.44 13.72
N VAL A 151 -0.91 13.99 14.93
CA VAL A 151 0.35 14.39 15.61
C VAL A 151 1.56 13.66 15.01
N TYR A 152 1.37 12.48 14.42
CA TYR A 152 2.44 11.56 14.01
C TYR A 152 2.49 11.32 12.52
N ALA A 153 1.39 11.51 11.81
CA ALA A 153 1.25 11.19 10.40
C ALA A 153 0.67 12.37 9.60
N ALA A 154 1.11 12.53 8.37
CA ALA A 154 0.47 13.34 7.35
C ALA A 154 -0.14 12.41 6.31
N GLY A 155 -1.46 12.52 6.09
CA GLY A 155 -2.15 11.67 5.11
C GLY A 155 -1.59 11.84 3.71
N TYR A 156 -1.49 10.75 2.98
CA TYR A 156 -0.94 10.70 1.63
C TYR A 156 -1.99 10.28 0.61
N MET A 157 -2.49 9.05 0.73
CA MET A 157 -3.56 8.51 -0.11
C MET A 157 -4.64 7.87 0.75
N TRP A 158 -5.85 7.75 0.21
CA TRP A 158 -6.94 7.05 0.85
C TRP A 158 -7.80 6.34 -0.19
N GLY A 159 -8.65 5.45 0.27
CA GLY A 159 -9.57 4.74 -0.61
C GLY A 159 -10.39 3.70 0.12
N THR A 160 -11.01 2.84 -0.66
CA THR A 160 -11.91 1.80 -0.18
C THR A 160 -11.48 0.43 -0.66
N LEU A 161 -11.95 -0.61 0.00
CA LEU A 161 -11.93 -1.97 -0.50
C LEU A 161 -13.31 -2.27 -1.10
N GLY A 162 -13.36 -2.76 -2.32
CA GLY A 162 -14.61 -3.11 -2.98
C GLY A 162 -14.45 -4.27 -3.95
N ILE A 163 -15.44 -4.42 -4.83
CA ILE A 163 -15.48 -5.46 -5.84
C ILE A 163 -15.32 -4.82 -7.21
N LEU A 164 -14.15 -5.03 -7.84
CA LEU A 164 -13.93 -4.76 -9.25
C LEU A 164 -14.52 -5.92 -10.05
N TYR A 165 -15.36 -5.63 -11.05
CA TYR A 165 -16.07 -6.67 -11.79
C TYR A 165 -16.24 -6.31 -13.28
N ASN A 166 -16.41 -7.32 -14.10
CA ASN A 166 -16.73 -7.18 -15.53
C ASN A 166 -18.25 -7.21 -15.73
N LYS A 167 -18.83 -6.04 -16.08
CA LYS A 167 -20.29 -5.85 -16.25
C LYS A 167 -20.94 -6.69 -17.36
N GLU A 168 -20.15 -7.25 -18.29
CA GLU A 168 -20.67 -8.06 -19.40
C GLU A 168 -20.89 -9.53 -19.02
N VAL A 169 -20.16 -10.03 -17.99
CA VAL A 169 -20.17 -11.44 -17.57
C VAL A 169 -20.66 -11.66 -16.14
N THR A 170 -20.94 -10.57 -15.42
CA THR A 170 -21.49 -10.60 -14.06
C THR A 170 -22.76 -9.77 -13.97
N ASP A 171 -23.61 -10.06 -13.00
CA ASP A 171 -24.80 -9.26 -12.71
C ASP A 171 -24.43 -8.17 -11.68
N ALA A 172 -24.65 -6.89 -12.01
CA ALA A 172 -24.30 -5.77 -11.13
C ALA A 172 -24.98 -5.86 -9.74
N ILE A 173 -26.20 -6.41 -9.67
CA ILE A 173 -26.91 -6.60 -8.39
C ILE A 173 -26.18 -7.56 -7.45
N ASP A 174 -25.50 -8.58 -8.00
CA ASP A 174 -24.74 -9.52 -7.19
C ASP A 174 -23.53 -8.85 -6.54
N MET A 175 -23.00 -7.77 -7.16
CA MET A 175 -21.83 -7.02 -6.68
C MET A 175 -22.16 -6.08 -5.49
N THR A 176 -23.42 -6.00 -5.10
CA THR A 176 -23.87 -5.16 -3.97
C THR A 176 -23.71 -5.84 -2.61
N THR A 177 -23.19 -7.07 -2.56
CA THR A 177 -22.99 -7.83 -1.32
C THR A 177 -21.69 -8.62 -1.33
N TRP A 178 -20.98 -8.64 -0.19
CA TRP A 178 -19.79 -9.49 -0.02
C TRP A 178 -20.08 -10.99 -0.13
N LYS A 179 -21.34 -11.42 0.02
CA LYS A 179 -21.73 -12.84 -0.14
C LYS A 179 -21.44 -13.38 -1.53
N VAL A 180 -21.36 -12.52 -2.55
CA VAL A 180 -21.04 -12.93 -3.92
C VAL A 180 -19.74 -13.71 -4.04
N LEU A 181 -18.76 -13.42 -3.17
CA LEU A 181 -17.47 -14.13 -3.16
C LEU A 181 -17.62 -15.63 -2.85
N TRP A 182 -18.70 -16.03 -2.18
CA TRP A 182 -19.03 -17.44 -1.86
C TRP A 182 -20.07 -18.05 -2.81
N ASP A 183 -20.55 -17.30 -3.79
CA ASP A 183 -21.52 -17.83 -4.76
C ASP A 183 -20.83 -18.74 -5.78
N ASN A 184 -21.30 -19.98 -5.86
CA ASN A 184 -20.78 -20.96 -6.82
C ASN A 184 -21.03 -20.57 -8.30
N LYS A 185 -21.92 -19.61 -8.57
CA LYS A 185 -22.13 -19.02 -9.90
C LYS A 185 -20.82 -18.50 -10.50
N TYR A 186 -19.94 -17.96 -9.65
CA TYR A 186 -18.66 -17.35 -10.04
C TYR A 186 -17.44 -18.16 -9.60
N GLN A 187 -17.62 -19.47 -9.39
CA GLN A 187 -16.55 -20.35 -8.92
C GLN A 187 -15.34 -20.35 -9.86
N LYS A 188 -14.15 -20.07 -9.30
CA LYS A 188 -12.86 -19.94 -9.99
C LYS A 188 -12.74 -18.74 -10.93
N GLU A 189 -13.63 -17.77 -10.79
CA GLU A 189 -13.59 -16.50 -11.53
C GLU A 189 -13.32 -15.29 -10.63
N ILE A 190 -12.94 -15.54 -9.38
CA ILE A 190 -12.73 -14.50 -8.34
C ILE A 190 -11.30 -14.53 -7.87
N SER A 191 -10.60 -13.41 -7.87
CA SER A 191 -9.37 -13.22 -7.11
C SER A 191 -9.61 -12.32 -5.89
N VAL A 192 -8.86 -12.57 -4.82
CA VAL A 192 -8.95 -11.78 -3.59
C VAL A 192 -7.58 -11.27 -3.17
N LYS A 193 -7.53 -10.13 -2.48
CA LYS A 193 -6.27 -9.55 -2.01
C LYS A 193 -5.54 -10.48 -1.05
N ASP A 194 -4.24 -10.71 -1.30
CA ASP A 194 -3.32 -11.41 -0.39
C ASP A 194 -2.81 -10.44 0.67
N SER A 195 -3.72 -9.91 1.45
CA SER A 195 -3.43 -9.05 2.58
C SER A 195 -4.16 -9.58 3.82
N LEU A 196 -3.46 -9.57 4.94
CA LEU A 196 -4.00 -10.04 6.22
C LEU A 196 -5.25 -9.27 6.60
N ARG A 197 -5.22 -7.94 6.46
CA ARG A 197 -6.29 -7.05 6.84
C ARG A 197 -7.53 -7.26 5.96
N GLU A 198 -7.37 -7.18 4.65
CA GLU A 198 -8.45 -7.34 3.68
C GLU A 198 -9.03 -8.76 3.72
N GLY A 199 -8.19 -9.77 3.88
CA GLY A 199 -8.63 -11.15 4.05
C GLY A 199 -9.49 -11.34 5.30
N TYR A 200 -9.08 -10.76 6.44
CA TYR A 200 -9.88 -10.80 7.66
C TYR A 200 -11.18 -10.00 7.51
N PHE A 201 -11.11 -8.82 6.88
CA PHE A 201 -12.27 -7.97 6.64
C PHE A 201 -13.37 -8.67 5.84
N ILE A 202 -13.05 -9.27 4.67
CA ILE A 202 -14.07 -9.96 3.86
C ILE A 202 -14.69 -11.13 4.63
N GLY A 203 -13.90 -11.83 5.44
CA GLY A 203 -14.40 -12.88 6.33
C GLY A 203 -15.35 -12.34 7.40
N LEU A 204 -15.03 -11.18 8.03
CA LEU A 204 -15.91 -10.49 8.97
C LEU A 204 -17.20 -10.03 8.30
N ALA A 205 -17.13 -9.37 7.15
CA ALA A 205 -18.31 -8.90 6.42
C ALA A 205 -19.25 -10.05 6.07
N TYR A 206 -18.71 -11.23 5.72
CA TYR A 206 -19.52 -12.43 5.50
C TYR A 206 -20.14 -12.98 6.77
N VAL A 207 -19.36 -13.10 7.86
CA VAL A 207 -19.82 -13.69 9.13
C VAL A 207 -20.80 -12.78 9.85
N GLN A 208 -20.62 -11.48 9.76
CA GLN A 208 -21.44 -10.46 10.41
C GLN A 208 -22.58 -9.93 9.51
N ASN A 209 -22.75 -10.47 8.30
CA ASN A 209 -23.64 -9.95 7.30
C ASN A 209 -25.07 -9.70 7.82
N GLU A 210 -25.67 -10.65 8.54
CA GLU A 210 -27.03 -10.49 9.07
C GLU A 210 -27.12 -9.32 10.07
N ALA A 211 -26.10 -9.11 10.89
CA ALA A 211 -26.06 -7.99 11.83
C ALA A 211 -25.83 -6.65 11.12
N LEU A 212 -24.97 -6.63 10.08
CA LEU A 212 -24.75 -5.44 9.26
C LEU A 212 -26.00 -5.04 8.47
N GLU A 213 -26.73 -6.00 7.90
CA GLU A 213 -28.03 -5.76 7.23
C GLU A 213 -29.06 -5.21 8.21
N ALA A 214 -29.12 -5.73 9.44
CA ALA A 214 -30.04 -5.23 10.46
C ALA A 214 -29.74 -3.79 10.87
N LEU A 215 -28.45 -3.45 11.08
CA LEU A 215 -28.01 -2.08 11.37
C LEU A 215 -28.37 -1.11 10.23
N LYS A 216 -28.20 -1.54 8.97
CA LYS A 216 -28.59 -0.75 7.79
C LYS A 216 -30.08 -0.42 7.81
N VAL A 217 -30.92 -1.41 8.09
CA VAL A 217 -32.38 -1.18 8.18
C VAL A 217 -32.72 -0.22 9.32
N GLU A 218 -32.10 -0.36 10.51
CA GLU A 218 -32.29 0.56 11.63
C GLU A 218 -31.88 2.00 11.29
N TYR A 219 -30.81 2.18 10.53
CA TYR A 219 -30.37 3.48 10.03
C TYR A 219 -31.34 4.07 9.01
N GLU A 220 -31.77 3.30 8.01
CA GLU A 220 -32.74 3.72 6.99
C GLU A 220 -34.12 4.07 7.59
N ASP A 221 -34.53 3.38 8.66
CA ASP A 221 -35.76 3.67 9.42
C ASP A 221 -35.59 4.89 10.37
N GLY A 222 -34.41 5.51 10.43
CA GLY A 222 -34.12 6.67 11.27
C GLY A 222 -34.00 6.36 12.77
N LEU A 223 -33.77 5.10 13.12
CA LEU A 223 -33.59 4.65 14.53
C LEU A 223 -32.15 4.88 15.00
N LEU A 224 -31.20 5.00 14.10
CA LEU A 224 -29.81 5.32 14.36
C LEU A 224 -29.43 6.64 13.68
N THR A 225 -28.58 7.43 14.33
CA THR A 225 -27.87 8.52 13.63
C THR A 225 -26.76 7.96 12.75
N ALA A 226 -26.26 8.75 11.79
CA ALA A 226 -25.12 8.36 10.96
C ALA A 226 -23.88 7.99 11.82
N VAL A 227 -23.66 8.71 12.92
CA VAL A 227 -22.56 8.48 13.86
C VAL A 227 -22.74 7.14 14.59
N ASP A 228 -23.94 6.89 15.17
CA ASP A 228 -24.22 5.64 15.89
C ASP A 228 -24.15 4.43 14.94
N TYR A 229 -24.64 4.58 13.72
CA TYR A 229 -24.60 3.54 12.69
C TYR A 229 -23.16 3.21 12.30
N ASN A 230 -22.33 4.22 11.98
CA ASN A 230 -20.92 4.01 11.66
C ASN A 230 -20.13 3.39 12.81
N GLU A 231 -20.41 3.80 14.06
CA GLU A 231 -19.78 3.20 15.24
C GLU A 231 -20.17 1.72 15.40
N ALA A 232 -21.44 1.39 15.21
CA ALA A 232 -21.93 0.00 15.29
C ALA A 232 -21.30 -0.89 14.20
N ILE A 233 -21.23 -0.43 12.95
CA ILE A 233 -20.54 -1.12 11.86
C ILE A 233 -19.06 -1.31 12.19
N SER A 234 -18.38 -0.24 12.64
CA SER A 234 -16.97 -0.28 13.00
C SER A 234 -16.68 -1.32 14.08
N ASN A 235 -17.57 -1.47 15.07
CA ASN A 235 -17.44 -2.48 16.10
C ASN A 235 -17.56 -3.92 15.55
N LEU A 236 -18.49 -4.16 14.63
CA LEU A 236 -18.65 -5.48 13.99
C LEU A 236 -17.47 -5.82 13.08
N LEU A 237 -16.99 -4.85 12.29
CA LEU A 237 -15.92 -5.05 11.30
C LEU A 237 -14.51 -4.97 11.92
N ASN A 238 -14.39 -4.74 13.23
CA ASN A 238 -13.14 -4.81 14.00
C ASN A 238 -13.19 -5.87 15.12
N ASP A 239 -14.21 -6.75 15.13
CA ASP A 239 -14.30 -7.80 16.13
C ASP A 239 -13.21 -8.85 15.95
N THR A 240 -12.30 -8.93 16.94
CA THR A 240 -11.18 -9.89 17.00
C THR A 240 -11.35 -10.87 18.18
N SER A 241 -12.58 -11.10 18.63
CA SER A 241 -12.87 -12.13 19.62
C SER A 241 -12.51 -13.52 19.09
N ASP A 242 -12.13 -14.43 19.99
CA ASP A 242 -11.78 -15.80 19.64
C ASP A 242 -12.92 -16.52 18.91
N GLU A 243 -14.16 -16.23 19.26
CA GLU A 243 -15.33 -16.79 18.60
C GLU A 243 -15.45 -16.30 17.16
N THR A 244 -15.28 -14.99 16.94
CA THR A 244 -15.38 -14.39 15.60
C THR A 244 -14.22 -14.82 14.72
N ILE A 245 -12.98 -14.85 15.22
CA ILE A 245 -11.82 -15.37 14.47
C ILE A 245 -12.08 -16.81 14.01
N ALA A 246 -12.63 -17.66 14.87
CA ALA A 246 -12.96 -19.05 14.51
C ALA A 246 -14.03 -19.14 13.41
N LYS A 247 -15.06 -18.27 13.46
CA LYS A 247 -16.11 -18.19 12.42
C LYS A 247 -15.53 -17.70 11.10
N VAL A 248 -14.71 -16.64 11.13
CA VAL A 248 -14.01 -16.10 9.94
C VAL A 248 -13.14 -17.16 9.30
N LYS A 249 -12.37 -17.92 10.10
CA LYS A 249 -11.58 -19.03 9.58
C LYS A 249 -12.43 -20.02 8.79
N VAL A 250 -13.57 -20.46 9.34
CA VAL A 250 -14.48 -21.39 8.67
C VAL A 250 -15.05 -20.80 7.38
N ALA A 251 -15.38 -19.50 7.37
CA ALA A 251 -15.87 -18.81 6.19
C ALA A 251 -14.78 -18.75 5.08
N LEU A 252 -13.55 -18.40 5.43
CA LEU A 252 -12.42 -18.33 4.51
C LEU A 252 -12.04 -19.73 3.97
N ASP A 253 -12.07 -20.76 4.80
CA ASP A 253 -11.84 -22.15 4.34
C ASP A 253 -12.85 -22.58 3.24
N LYS A 254 -14.10 -22.11 3.32
CA LYS A 254 -15.10 -22.31 2.25
C LYS A 254 -14.79 -21.47 1.03
N LEU A 255 -14.40 -20.18 1.23
CA LEU A 255 -14.05 -19.25 0.16
C LEU A 255 -12.92 -19.80 -0.72
N LYS A 256 -11.92 -20.47 -0.12
CA LYS A 256 -10.78 -21.08 -0.79
C LYS A 256 -11.20 -22.02 -1.95
N GLY A 257 -12.29 -22.73 -1.79
CA GLY A 257 -12.86 -23.58 -2.85
C GLY A 257 -13.43 -22.79 -4.03
N ASN A 258 -13.85 -21.56 -3.79
CA ASN A 258 -14.56 -20.73 -4.76
C ASN A 258 -13.63 -19.81 -5.56
N ILE A 259 -12.59 -19.24 -4.95
CA ILE A 259 -11.69 -18.30 -5.59
C ILE A 259 -10.74 -18.96 -6.61
N TYR A 260 -10.32 -18.18 -7.60
CA TYR A 260 -9.21 -18.48 -8.50
C TYR A 260 -7.89 -18.49 -7.75
N GLY A 261 -7.63 -17.48 -6.95
CA GLY A 261 -6.44 -17.34 -6.13
C GLY A 261 -6.41 -16.07 -5.30
N THR A 262 -5.33 -15.92 -4.53
CA THR A 262 -4.99 -14.68 -3.85
C THR A 262 -3.92 -13.92 -4.64
N GLU A 263 -3.93 -12.60 -4.59
CA GLU A 263 -3.00 -11.74 -5.31
C GLU A 263 -2.72 -10.45 -4.53
N VAL A 264 -1.59 -9.81 -4.73
CA VAL A 264 -1.26 -8.51 -4.14
C VAL A 264 -1.49 -7.39 -5.16
N ASP A 265 -0.86 -7.50 -6.34
CA ASP A 265 -0.88 -6.48 -7.39
C ASP A 265 -1.36 -7.02 -8.75
N GLN A 266 -1.27 -8.33 -8.96
CA GLN A 266 -1.60 -8.97 -10.23
C GLN A 266 -3.08 -8.91 -10.59
N GLY A 267 -3.98 -8.73 -9.61
CA GLY A 267 -5.43 -8.75 -9.80
C GLY A 267 -5.93 -7.74 -10.83
N LYS A 268 -5.38 -6.51 -10.83
CA LYS A 268 -5.70 -5.49 -11.83
C LYS A 268 -5.41 -5.98 -13.26
N ASN A 269 -4.26 -6.60 -13.47
CA ASN A 269 -3.87 -7.16 -14.77
C ASN A 269 -4.72 -8.39 -15.17
N ASP A 270 -5.13 -9.22 -14.22
CA ASP A 270 -5.98 -10.37 -14.47
C ASP A 270 -7.40 -9.93 -14.87
N MET A 271 -7.91 -8.83 -14.29
CA MET A 271 -9.17 -8.21 -14.68
C MET A 271 -9.10 -7.60 -16.08
N ILE A 272 -8.06 -6.82 -16.41
CA ILE A 272 -7.84 -6.23 -17.75
C ILE A 272 -7.79 -7.32 -18.82
N LYS A 273 -7.14 -8.44 -18.54
CA LYS A 273 -7.00 -9.58 -19.48
C LYS A 273 -8.21 -10.51 -19.51
N GLY A 274 -9.20 -10.32 -18.63
CA GLY A 274 -10.33 -11.22 -18.50
C GLY A 274 -9.98 -12.61 -17.98
N THR A 275 -8.89 -12.75 -17.20
CA THR A 275 -8.50 -14.02 -16.56
C THR A 275 -9.48 -14.38 -15.44
N VAL A 276 -9.99 -13.38 -14.75
CA VAL A 276 -11.04 -13.46 -13.73
C VAL A 276 -12.14 -12.46 -14.05
N SER A 277 -13.33 -12.71 -13.54
CA SER A 277 -14.51 -11.85 -13.73
C SER A 277 -14.73 -10.88 -12.56
N MET A 278 -14.09 -11.15 -11.42
CA MET A 278 -14.15 -10.35 -10.20
C MET A 278 -12.82 -10.34 -9.47
N ASN A 279 -12.54 -9.21 -8.82
CA ASN A 279 -11.41 -9.04 -7.91
C ASN A 279 -11.85 -8.22 -6.70
N THR A 280 -11.51 -8.67 -5.47
CA THR A 280 -11.57 -7.73 -4.35
C THR A 280 -10.40 -6.77 -4.49
N ALA A 281 -10.69 -5.51 -4.75
CA ALA A 281 -9.69 -4.53 -5.16
C ALA A 281 -9.68 -3.32 -4.23
N TRP A 282 -8.50 -2.76 -4.00
CA TRP A 282 -8.38 -1.39 -3.53
C TRP A 282 -8.84 -0.45 -4.64
N SER A 283 -9.47 0.66 -4.26
CA SER A 283 -10.08 1.58 -5.22
C SER A 283 -9.10 2.11 -6.27
N GLY A 284 -7.84 2.39 -5.92
CA GLY A 284 -6.83 2.84 -6.87
C GLY A 284 -6.45 1.78 -7.91
N ASP A 285 -6.27 0.51 -7.49
CA ASP A 285 -6.05 -0.60 -8.42
C ASP A 285 -7.26 -0.78 -9.37
N ALA A 286 -8.47 -0.59 -8.83
CA ALA A 286 -9.68 -0.66 -9.63
C ALA A 286 -9.73 0.48 -10.67
N VAL A 287 -9.39 1.71 -10.27
CA VAL A 287 -9.29 2.87 -11.18
C VAL A 287 -8.28 2.61 -12.28
N TYR A 288 -7.09 2.13 -11.95
CA TYR A 288 -6.09 1.76 -12.93
C TYR A 288 -6.61 0.72 -13.93
N ALA A 289 -7.24 -0.36 -13.42
CA ALA A 289 -7.77 -1.41 -14.29
C ALA A 289 -8.91 -0.93 -15.18
N ILE A 290 -9.82 -0.09 -14.65
CA ILE A 290 -10.93 0.51 -15.41
C ILE A 290 -10.37 1.37 -16.55
N TYR A 291 -9.39 2.24 -16.23
CA TYR A 291 -8.79 3.14 -17.21
C TYR A 291 -8.06 2.37 -18.31
N GLU A 292 -7.16 1.45 -17.96
CA GLU A 292 -6.38 0.66 -18.91
C GLU A 292 -7.27 -0.21 -19.82
N ALA A 293 -8.34 -0.81 -19.26
CA ALA A 293 -9.28 -1.59 -20.04
C ALA A 293 -10.06 -0.70 -21.04
N ALA A 294 -10.49 0.49 -20.62
CA ALA A 294 -11.19 1.44 -21.48
C ALA A 294 -10.28 1.96 -22.59
N ASP A 295 -9.03 2.34 -22.29
CA ASP A 295 -8.03 2.78 -23.28
C ASP A 295 -7.75 1.69 -24.33
N ALA A 296 -7.73 0.42 -23.91
CA ALA A 296 -7.63 -0.73 -24.81
C ALA A 296 -8.91 -1.01 -25.64
N GLY A 297 -9.95 -0.19 -25.47
CA GLY A 297 -11.25 -0.33 -26.17
C GLY A 297 -12.21 -1.32 -25.50
N HIS A 298 -12.02 -1.65 -24.24
CA HIS A 298 -12.81 -2.59 -23.45
C HIS A 298 -13.37 -1.92 -22.19
N ASP A 299 -14.29 -0.95 -22.33
CA ASP A 299 -14.97 -0.29 -21.20
C ASP A 299 -15.99 -1.22 -20.53
N VAL A 300 -15.49 -2.30 -19.91
CA VAL A 300 -16.32 -3.34 -19.30
C VAL A 300 -16.18 -3.45 -17.80
N LEU A 301 -15.16 -2.81 -17.23
CA LEU A 301 -14.88 -2.91 -15.80
C LEU A 301 -15.61 -1.84 -15.01
N ARG A 302 -16.16 -2.24 -13.87
CA ARG A 302 -16.83 -1.34 -12.90
C ARG A 302 -16.46 -1.76 -11.49
N TYR A 303 -16.59 -0.82 -10.56
CA TYR A 303 -16.33 -1.03 -9.15
C TYR A 303 -17.59 -0.82 -8.32
N SER A 304 -17.76 -1.63 -7.29
CA SER A 304 -18.90 -1.56 -6.37
C SER A 304 -18.47 -1.69 -4.93
N LEU A 305 -19.08 -0.86 -4.07
CA LEU A 305 -18.97 -0.98 -2.63
C LEU A 305 -20.23 -1.70 -2.10
N PRO A 306 -20.09 -2.90 -1.50
CA PRO A 306 -21.21 -3.64 -0.95
C PRO A 306 -22.03 -2.86 0.07
N LEU A 307 -23.34 -3.09 0.07
CA LEU A 307 -24.30 -2.33 0.87
C LEU A 307 -24.19 -2.60 2.37
N GLU A 308 -23.64 -3.74 2.77
CA GLU A 308 -23.38 -4.08 4.16
C GLU A 308 -22.25 -3.26 4.79
N GLY A 309 -21.53 -2.53 3.99
CA GLY A 309 -20.39 -1.74 4.41
C GLY A 309 -19.06 -2.21 3.83
N SER A 310 -18.07 -1.37 3.91
CA SER A 310 -16.75 -1.63 3.38
C SER A 310 -15.63 -1.20 4.32
N ASN A 311 -14.39 -1.55 3.97
CA ASN A 311 -13.21 -0.96 4.57
C ASN A 311 -12.87 0.34 3.84
N ILE A 312 -12.81 1.43 4.60
CA ILE A 312 -12.16 2.68 4.17
C ILE A 312 -10.80 2.73 4.85
N TRP A 313 -9.75 2.98 4.07
CA TRP A 313 -8.37 2.93 4.53
C TRP A 313 -7.62 4.20 4.17
N TYR A 314 -6.57 4.48 4.93
CA TYR A 314 -5.76 5.69 4.83
C TYR A 314 -4.29 5.34 4.94
N ASP A 315 -3.49 5.83 3.98
CA ASP A 315 -2.05 5.78 4.04
C ASP A 315 -1.50 7.15 4.40
N GLY A 316 -0.47 7.19 5.22
CA GLY A 316 0.10 8.46 5.65
C GLY A 316 1.61 8.37 5.86
N PHE A 317 2.28 9.47 5.54
CA PHE A 317 3.70 9.61 5.81
C PHE A 317 3.97 9.73 7.30
N VAL A 318 4.85 8.88 7.81
CA VAL A 318 5.37 8.90 9.18
C VAL A 318 6.89 9.01 9.17
N MET A 319 7.45 9.60 10.22
CA MET A 319 8.89 9.71 10.41
C MET A 319 9.36 8.71 11.46
N PRO A 320 10.14 7.67 11.12
CA PRO A 320 10.74 6.77 12.11
C PRO A 320 11.63 7.51 13.12
N LYS A 321 11.83 6.91 14.30
CA LYS A 321 12.73 7.48 15.30
C LYS A 321 14.14 7.69 14.74
N GLY A 322 14.65 8.94 14.89
CA GLY A 322 15.96 9.35 14.40
C GLY A 322 15.98 9.85 12.95
N ALA A 323 14.84 10.01 12.32
CA ALA A 323 14.69 10.57 10.98
C ALA A 323 15.25 11.99 10.85
N ASN A 324 15.71 12.36 9.66
CA ASN A 324 15.96 13.74 9.29
C ASN A 324 14.63 14.47 9.10
N LYS A 325 14.09 15.01 10.19
CA LYS A 325 12.76 15.61 10.23
C LYS A 325 12.61 16.78 9.26
N ASP A 326 13.64 17.59 9.09
CA ASP A 326 13.58 18.77 8.22
C ASP A 326 13.39 18.36 6.76
N LEU A 327 14.15 17.37 6.28
CA LEU A 327 13.99 16.86 4.92
C LEU A 327 12.69 16.07 4.72
N ALA A 328 12.31 15.25 5.69
CA ALA A 328 11.07 14.48 5.63
C ALA A 328 9.85 15.40 5.55
N GLN A 329 9.78 16.43 6.40
CA GLN A 329 8.68 17.40 6.40
C GLN A 329 8.70 18.28 5.15
N ALA A 330 9.88 18.62 4.61
CA ALA A 330 9.97 19.34 3.35
C ALA A 330 9.38 18.53 2.19
N PHE A 331 9.60 17.21 2.15
CA PHE A 331 8.99 16.31 1.15
C PHE A 331 7.48 16.20 1.35
N ILE A 332 7.00 15.99 2.58
CA ILE A 332 5.57 15.98 2.88
C ILE A 332 4.91 17.29 2.37
N ASN A 333 5.51 18.43 2.69
CA ASN A 333 4.97 19.72 2.25
C ASN A 333 4.95 19.88 0.73
N PHE A 334 5.97 19.37 0.03
CA PHE A 334 6.06 19.41 -1.42
C PHE A 334 4.98 18.56 -2.09
N VAL A 335 4.80 17.30 -1.67
CA VAL A 335 3.77 16.42 -2.25
C VAL A 335 2.35 16.82 -1.85
N SER A 336 2.21 17.74 -0.89
CA SER A 336 0.94 18.35 -0.49
C SER A 336 0.59 19.62 -1.29
N ASP A 337 1.34 19.96 -2.33
CA ASP A 337 0.92 20.96 -3.31
C ASP A 337 -0.21 20.36 -4.18
N PRO A 338 -1.36 21.03 -4.38
CA PRO A 338 -2.47 20.50 -5.16
C PRO A 338 -2.12 20.08 -6.58
N LYS A 339 -1.15 20.74 -7.24
CA LYS A 339 -0.70 20.36 -8.59
C LYS A 339 0.09 19.05 -8.56
N VAL A 340 0.97 18.89 -7.57
CA VAL A 340 1.74 17.65 -7.39
C VAL A 340 0.81 16.50 -7.01
N ALA A 341 -0.18 16.77 -6.15
CA ALA A 341 -1.19 15.79 -5.76
C ALA A 341 -2.05 15.35 -6.95
N ALA A 342 -2.49 16.28 -7.80
CA ALA A 342 -3.27 15.96 -9.01
C ALA A 342 -2.46 15.12 -10.01
N LEU A 343 -1.19 15.50 -10.27
CA LEU A 343 -0.28 14.71 -11.12
C LEU A 343 -0.13 13.29 -10.60
N ASN A 344 0.10 13.15 -9.30
CA ASN A 344 0.30 11.86 -8.66
C ASN A 344 -0.96 10.99 -8.73
N THR A 345 -2.13 11.54 -8.37
CA THR A 345 -3.44 10.85 -8.44
C THR A 345 -3.76 10.37 -9.85
N ASN A 346 -3.45 11.16 -10.87
CA ASN A 346 -3.67 10.77 -12.27
C ASN A 346 -2.86 9.55 -12.68
N TYR A 347 -1.63 9.48 -12.24
CA TYR A 347 -0.72 8.40 -12.60
C TYR A 347 -1.02 7.11 -11.83
N ILE A 348 -1.16 7.20 -10.50
CA ILE A 348 -1.30 6.00 -9.67
C ILE A 348 -2.75 5.50 -9.53
N GLY A 349 -3.74 6.33 -9.89
CA GLY A 349 -5.17 6.00 -9.76
C GLY A 349 -5.74 6.17 -8.34
N TYR A 350 -4.91 6.28 -7.32
CA TYR A 350 -5.34 6.45 -5.92
C TYR A 350 -5.70 7.90 -5.60
N THR A 351 -6.62 8.09 -4.67
CA THR A 351 -7.11 9.41 -4.26
C THR A 351 -6.17 10.04 -3.25
N SER A 352 -5.70 11.25 -3.55
CA SER A 352 -4.86 12.01 -2.62
C SER A 352 -5.65 12.46 -1.38
N PHE A 353 -4.93 12.63 -0.28
CA PHE A 353 -5.41 13.35 0.91
C PHE A 353 -5.60 14.85 0.63
N ILE A 354 -4.94 15.35 -0.41
CA ILE A 354 -4.90 16.76 -0.77
C ILE A 354 -6.07 17.07 -1.72
N ALA A 355 -6.78 18.14 -1.37
CA ALA A 355 -7.82 18.77 -2.17
C ALA A 355 -7.26 20.02 -2.89
N GLY A 356 -8.07 21.08 -3.09
CA GLY A 356 -7.67 22.32 -3.72
C GLY A 356 -8.04 22.42 -5.19
N ASP A 357 -7.92 23.64 -5.74
CA ASP A 357 -8.39 23.97 -7.09
C ASP A 357 -7.85 23.02 -8.16
N SER A 358 -6.55 22.72 -8.17
CA SER A 358 -5.93 21.88 -9.20
C SER A 358 -6.43 20.42 -9.16
N VAL A 359 -6.80 19.91 -7.97
CA VAL A 359 -7.40 18.59 -7.84
C VAL A 359 -8.84 18.61 -8.34
N LEU A 360 -9.62 19.64 -8.00
CA LEU A 360 -10.99 19.80 -8.44
C LEU A 360 -11.07 20.02 -9.96
N GLU A 361 -10.22 20.87 -10.53
CA GLU A 361 -10.10 21.04 -11.99
C GLU A 361 -9.80 19.72 -12.70
N ASN A 362 -8.91 18.93 -12.13
CA ASN A 362 -8.54 17.63 -12.69
C ASN A 362 -9.71 16.68 -12.73
N ILE A 363 -10.45 16.48 -11.63
CA ILE A 363 -11.58 15.55 -11.60
C ILE A 363 -12.77 16.03 -12.44
N ASN A 364 -12.96 17.35 -12.58
CA ASN A 364 -13.97 17.93 -13.49
C ASN A 364 -13.66 17.61 -14.96
N SER A 365 -12.42 17.31 -15.30
CA SER A 365 -12.02 16.94 -16.66
C SER A 365 -12.18 15.46 -16.98
N TYR A 366 -12.61 14.63 -16.02
CA TYR A 366 -12.76 13.19 -16.25
C TYR A 366 -13.91 12.89 -17.20
N GLU A 367 -13.73 11.83 -17.99
CA GLU A 367 -14.76 11.34 -18.92
C GLU A 367 -16.02 10.94 -18.15
N GLY A 368 -17.18 11.28 -18.71
CA GLY A 368 -18.49 11.05 -18.08
C GLY A 368 -18.95 12.16 -17.12
N VAL A 369 -18.11 13.15 -16.79
CA VAL A 369 -18.53 14.34 -16.04
C VAL A 369 -19.19 15.32 -17.01
N VAL A 370 -20.38 15.81 -16.67
CA VAL A 370 -21.16 16.74 -17.50
C VAL A 370 -21.48 18.03 -16.77
N GLU A 371 -21.40 19.15 -17.49
CA GLU A 371 -21.73 20.48 -16.95
C GLU A 371 -23.24 20.69 -16.72
N THR A 372 -24.07 20.02 -17.52
CA THR A 372 -25.53 20.19 -17.47
C THR A 372 -26.19 18.86 -17.12
N PRO A 373 -26.75 18.74 -15.90
CA PRO A 373 -27.41 17.49 -15.49
C PRO A 373 -28.69 17.24 -16.27
N THR A 374 -29.00 15.96 -16.47
CA THR A 374 -30.27 15.43 -16.97
C THR A 374 -31.01 14.68 -15.86
N GLU A 375 -32.24 14.19 -16.13
CA GLU A 375 -32.98 13.38 -15.13
C GLU A 375 -32.27 12.05 -14.78
N ASP A 376 -31.39 11.57 -15.67
CA ASP A 376 -30.68 10.28 -15.50
C ASP A 376 -29.26 10.43 -14.94
N THR A 377 -28.71 11.65 -14.85
CA THR A 377 -27.35 11.86 -14.32
C THR A 377 -27.27 11.53 -12.84
N TYR A 378 -26.16 10.92 -12.44
CA TYR A 378 -25.82 10.67 -11.04
C TYR A 378 -25.17 11.92 -10.46
N GLU A 379 -25.70 12.45 -9.34
CA GLU A 379 -25.12 13.56 -8.59
C GLU A 379 -24.13 13.02 -7.58
N LEU A 380 -22.88 13.49 -7.65
CA LEU A 380 -21.80 13.19 -6.70
C LEU A 380 -21.43 14.48 -5.97
N ASP A 381 -21.85 14.61 -4.71
CA ASP A 381 -21.51 15.72 -3.85
C ASP A 381 -20.18 15.45 -3.14
N LEU A 382 -19.13 16.19 -3.54
CA LEU A 382 -17.78 16.16 -2.97
C LEU A 382 -17.48 17.38 -2.08
N THR A 383 -18.49 18.17 -1.71
CA THR A 383 -18.28 19.34 -0.85
C THR A 383 -17.62 18.96 0.47
N TYR A 384 -17.92 17.75 1.02
CA TYR A 384 -17.28 17.22 2.22
C TYR A 384 -15.75 17.12 2.10
N PHE A 385 -15.26 16.89 0.87
CA PHE A 385 -13.82 16.68 0.62
C PHE A 385 -13.10 18.00 0.37
N PHE A 386 -13.75 18.97 -0.31
CA PHE A 386 -13.13 20.22 -0.75
C PHE A 386 -13.41 21.43 0.16
N GLU A 387 -14.27 21.32 1.16
CA GLU A 387 -14.65 22.45 2.03
C GLU A 387 -13.40 23.13 2.64
N GLY A 388 -13.26 24.45 2.40
CA GLY A 388 -12.18 25.25 2.98
C GLY A 388 -10.80 25.09 2.34
N THR A 389 -10.67 24.32 1.24
CA THR A 389 -9.41 24.07 0.54
C THR A 389 -9.31 24.74 -0.84
N LEU A 390 -10.39 25.36 -1.32
CA LEU A 390 -10.43 26.04 -2.61
C LEU A 390 -10.00 27.49 -2.46
N ASP A 391 -9.10 27.92 -3.35
CA ASP A 391 -8.58 29.30 -3.37
C ASP A 391 -9.38 30.22 -4.29
N THR A 392 -9.76 29.72 -5.48
CA THR A 392 -10.40 30.49 -6.55
C THR A 392 -11.70 29.87 -7.08
N MET A 393 -11.86 28.56 -6.97
CA MET A 393 -13.09 27.85 -7.37
C MET A 393 -14.18 27.98 -6.31
N ASP A 394 -15.43 27.89 -6.70
CA ASP A 394 -16.58 27.85 -5.79
C ASP A 394 -16.76 26.43 -5.25
N ILE A 395 -17.16 26.30 -3.98
CA ILE A 395 -17.47 24.99 -3.40
C ILE A 395 -18.62 24.29 -4.13
N ALA A 396 -19.50 25.03 -4.77
CA ALA A 396 -20.56 24.47 -5.62
C ALA A 396 -20.01 23.71 -6.84
N ASP A 397 -18.79 24.02 -7.30
CA ASP A 397 -18.12 23.30 -8.38
C ASP A 397 -17.68 21.88 -7.95
N ALA A 398 -17.73 21.58 -6.66
CA ALA A 398 -17.46 20.25 -6.11
C ALA A 398 -18.70 19.33 -6.10
N VAL A 399 -19.85 19.80 -6.58
CA VAL A 399 -21.03 18.97 -6.88
C VAL A 399 -20.98 18.57 -8.35
N LEU A 400 -20.66 17.33 -8.61
CA LEU A 400 -20.42 16.80 -9.96
C LEU A 400 -21.62 15.99 -10.48
N TYR A 401 -21.86 16.05 -11.78
CA TYR A 401 -22.89 15.26 -12.44
C TYR A 401 -22.26 14.26 -13.39
N ILE A 402 -22.60 12.99 -13.26
CA ILE A 402 -21.94 11.88 -13.95
C ILE A 402 -22.97 11.16 -14.83
N GLU A 403 -22.60 10.88 -16.08
CA GLU A 403 -23.42 10.04 -16.96
C GLU A 403 -23.62 8.65 -16.37
N PRO A 404 -24.81 8.01 -16.48
CA PRO A 404 -25.12 6.73 -15.84
C PRO A 404 -24.13 5.60 -16.20
N ASP A 405 -23.61 5.60 -17.42
CA ASP A 405 -22.69 4.57 -17.90
C ASP A 405 -21.30 4.66 -17.21
N TYR A 406 -20.97 5.80 -16.59
CA TYR A 406 -19.71 6.04 -15.89
C TYR A 406 -19.82 5.86 -14.36
N VAL A 407 -21.00 5.53 -13.84
CA VAL A 407 -21.17 5.16 -12.42
C VAL A 407 -20.48 3.80 -12.17
N GLY A 408 -19.69 3.71 -11.10
CA GLY A 408 -18.77 2.59 -10.87
C GLY A 408 -17.50 2.68 -11.73
N GLY A 409 -17.32 3.77 -12.49
CA GLY A 409 -16.12 4.12 -13.23
C GLY A 409 -15.11 4.89 -12.36
N ARG A 410 -14.17 5.59 -13.01
CA ARG A 410 -13.04 6.24 -12.36
C ARG A 410 -13.43 7.14 -11.20
N LEU A 411 -14.28 8.13 -11.44
CA LEU A 411 -14.57 9.18 -10.46
C LEU A 411 -15.28 8.65 -9.21
N THR A 412 -16.35 7.86 -9.40
CA THR A 412 -17.10 7.28 -8.26
C THR A 412 -16.33 6.20 -7.51
N THR A 413 -15.28 5.62 -8.13
CA THR A 413 -14.37 4.69 -7.47
C THR A 413 -13.34 5.42 -6.62
N GLN A 414 -12.84 6.56 -7.08
CA GLN A 414 -11.90 7.40 -6.31
C GLN A 414 -12.60 8.12 -5.15
N TYR A 415 -13.79 8.64 -5.38
CA TYR A 415 -14.52 9.45 -4.42
C TYR A 415 -15.87 8.80 -4.10
N PRO A 416 -15.94 8.00 -3.02
CA PRO A 416 -17.20 7.44 -2.57
C PRO A 416 -18.17 8.53 -2.12
N SER A 417 -19.46 8.28 -2.25
CA SER A 417 -20.53 9.16 -1.76
C SER A 417 -20.52 9.22 -0.21
N ALA A 418 -21.16 10.24 0.34
CA ALA A 418 -21.31 10.37 1.80
C ALA A 418 -21.96 9.13 2.44
N ASP A 419 -22.94 8.53 1.77
CA ASP A 419 -23.61 7.30 2.23
C ASP A 419 -22.64 6.10 2.24
N GLU A 420 -21.75 6.01 1.25
CA GLU A 420 -20.72 4.97 1.20
C GLU A 420 -19.67 5.13 2.29
N ILE A 421 -19.31 6.36 2.62
CA ILE A 421 -18.42 6.68 3.74
C ILE A 421 -19.06 6.29 5.07
N ILE A 422 -20.33 6.67 5.30
CA ILE A 422 -21.06 6.38 6.54
C ILE A 422 -21.13 4.87 6.80
N ARG A 423 -21.31 4.04 5.76
CA ARG A 423 -21.34 2.57 5.90
C ARG A 423 -19.96 1.90 5.83
N SER A 424 -18.88 2.67 5.78
CA SER A 424 -17.52 2.13 5.75
C SER A 424 -16.85 2.24 7.10
N ALA A 425 -16.02 1.26 7.43
CA ALA A 425 -15.26 1.19 8.67
C ALA A 425 -13.76 1.26 8.42
N VAL A 426 -13.05 1.97 9.29
CA VAL A 426 -11.59 1.90 9.37
C VAL A 426 -11.20 0.63 10.10
N MET A 427 -10.35 -0.19 9.51
CA MET A 427 -9.79 -1.37 10.17
C MET A 427 -8.69 -0.95 11.14
N ARG A 428 -8.82 -1.40 12.40
CA ARG A 428 -7.89 -1.07 13.48
C ARG A 428 -6.75 -2.09 13.57
N ASP A 429 -5.70 -1.72 14.27
CA ASP A 429 -4.67 -2.69 14.66
C ASP A 429 -5.28 -3.81 15.53
N PHE A 430 -4.96 -5.06 15.20
CA PHE A 430 -5.53 -6.23 15.89
C PHE A 430 -5.03 -6.41 17.33
N GLY A 431 -4.08 -5.59 17.79
CA GLY A 431 -3.59 -5.62 19.16
C GLY A 431 -3.10 -7.01 19.58
N ASP A 432 -3.61 -7.50 20.71
CA ASP A 432 -3.25 -8.81 21.27
C ASP A 432 -3.73 -10.00 20.39
N ALA A 433 -4.72 -9.78 19.53
CA ALA A 433 -5.22 -10.80 18.62
C ALA A 433 -4.38 -10.95 17.34
N ASN A 434 -3.41 -10.04 17.10
CA ASN A 434 -2.65 -9.98 15.84
C ASN A 434 -2.03 -11.33 15.46
N GLN A 435 -1.39 -12.04 16.42
CA GLN A 435 -0.79 -13.34 16.11
C GLN A 435 -1.84 -14.39 15.71
N LYS A 436 -3.03 -14.39 16.32
CA LYS A 436 -4.10 -15.33 15.98
C LYS A 436 -4.64 -15.10 14.56
N VAL A 437 -4.78 -13.82 14.16
CA VAL A 437 -5.22 -13.47 12.81
C VAL A 437 -4.15 -13.81 11.77
N ILE A 438 -2.85 -13.58 12.08
CA ILE A 438 -1.73 -14.01 11.26
C ILE A 438 -1.74 -15.54 11.05
N ASP A 439 -1.88 -16.31 12.14
CA ASP A 439 -1.89 -17.78 12.06
C ASP A 439 -3.07 -18.27 11.23
N MET A 440 -4.28 -17.69 11.44
CA MET A 440 -5.47 -17.99 10.65
C MET A 440 -5.25 -17.72 9.15
N TRP A 441 -4.68 -16.55 8.81
CA TRP A 441 -4.41 -16.18 7.42
C TRP A 441 -3.36 -17.08 6.76
N ALA A 442 -2.31 -17.43 7.51
CA ALA A 442 -1.30 -18.38 7.06
C ALA A 442 -1.89 -19.77 6.77
N GLU A 443 -2.81 -20.25 7.62
CA GLU A 443 -3.54 -21.51 7.39
C GLU A 443 -4.44 -21.43 6.15
N PHE A 444 -5.15 -20.31 5.95
CA PHE A 444 -5.95 -20.09 4.74
C PHE A 444 -5.08 -20.16 3.47
N LYS A 445 -3.90 -19.52 3.47
CA LYS A 445 -2.99 -19.53 2.31
C LYS A 445 -2.29 -20.88 2.11
N ALA A 446 -2.14 -21.69 3.15
CA ALA A 446 -1.53 -23.00 3.02
C ALA A 446 -2.33 -23.88 2.05
N THR A 447 -1.74 -24.20 0.90
CA THR A 447 -2.38 -25.05 -0.11
C THR A 447 -2.09 -26.52 0.18
N ASP A 448 -3.03 -27.42 -0.18
CA ASP A 448 -2.78 -28.87 -0.13
C ASP A 448 -1.54 -29.28 -0.93
N GLY A 449 -1.18 -28.50 -1.95
CA GLY A 449 0.05 -28.67 -2.73
C GLY A 449 1.34 -28.41 -1.93
N GLN A 450 1.34 -27.50 -0.97
CA GLN A 450 2.50 -27.29 -0.10
C GLN A 450 2.69 -28.48 0.85
N LEU A 451 1.62 -29.02 1.39
CA LEU A 451 1.67 -30.25 2.19
C LEU A 451 2.27 -31.42 1.38
N TRP A 452 1.85 -31.60 0.12
CA TRP A 452 2.44 -32.56 -0.79
C TRP A 452 3.93 -32.33 -1.05
N MET A 453 4.36 -31.10 -1.22
CA MET A 453 5.77 -30.74 -1.38
C MET A 453 6.60 -31.12 -0.13
N TYR A 454 6.09 -30.85 1.08
CA TYR A 454 6.75 -31.28 2.32
C TYR A 454 6.78 -32.80 2.47
N ILE A 455 5.72 -33.49 2.08
CA ILE A 455 5.68 -34.97 2.08
C ILE A 455 6.71 -35.53 1.09
N VAL A 456 6.77 -35.01 -0.13
CA VAL A 456 7.74 -35.42 -1.16
C VAL A 456 9.18 -35.08 -0.72
N ALA A 457 9.42 -33.92 -0.17
CA ALA A 457 10.73 -33.53 0.34
C ALA A 457 11.16 -34.45 1.51
N GLY A 458 10.28 -34.73 2.45
CA GLY A 458 10.51 -35.64 3.56
C GLY A 458 10.80 -37.08 3.09
N ALA A 459 10.02 -37.59 2.13
CA ALA A 459 10.24 -38.92 1.53
C ALA A 459 11.59 -38.97 0.78
N THR A 460 11.97 -37.91 0.09
CA THR A 460 13.26 -37.82 -0.62
C THR A 460 14.43 -37.83 0.36
N ILE A 461 14.35 -37.06 1.46
CA ILE A 461 15.36 -37.08 2.51
C ILE A 461 15.47 -38.45 3.15
N ALA A 462 14.35 -39.11 3.46
CA ALA A 462 14.35 -40.46 4.03
C ALA A 462 15.00 -41.47 3.10
N LEU A 463 14.76 -41.42 1.79
CA LEU A 463 15.42 -42.23 0.78
C LEU A 463 16.93 -42.02 0.73
N LEU A 464 17.36 -40.76 0.76
CA LEU A 464 18.79 -40.40 0.76
C LEU A 464 19.50 -40.91 2.02
N VAL A 465 18.89 -40.79 3.19
CA VAL A 465 19.41 -41.33 4.46
C VAL A 465 19.50 -42.86 4.41
N THR A 466 18.45 -43.51 3.92
CA THR A 466 18.42 -44.95 3.78
C THR A 466 19.50 -45.45 2.82
N TYR A 467 19.70 -44.78 1.68
CA TYR A 467 20.76 -45.08 0.73
C TYR A 467 22.16 -44.86 1.34
N ALA A 468 22.36 -43.79 2.09
CA ALA A 468 23.62 -43.51 2.77
C ALA A 468 23.95 -44.61 3.81
N LEU A 469 22.97 -45.00 4.61
CA LEU A 469 23.10 -46.14 5.57
C LEU A 469 23.41 -47.45 4.87
N TYR A 470 22.67 -47.80 3.81
CA TYR A 470 22.93 -48.98 2.99
C TYR A 470 24.35 -48.95 2.41
N SER A 471 24.78 -47.85 1.83
CA SER A 471 26.13 -47.68 1.28
C SER A 471 27.21 -47.82 2.36
N PHE A 472 26.98 -47.25 3.54
CA PHE A 472 27.89 -47.40 4.69
C PHE A 472 28.01 -48.83 5.18
N ILE A 473 26.89 -49.55 5.31
CA ILE A 473 26.85 -50.97 5.73
C ILE A 473 27.54 -51.82 4.70
N THR A 474 27.25 -51.68 3.41
CA THR A 474 27.87 -52.47 2.34
C THR A 474 29.37 -52.24 2.22
N LYS A 475 29.85 -50.98 2.34
CA LYS A 475 31.29 -50.67 2.39
C LYS A 475 31.98 -51.30 3.59
N ASN A 476 31.34 -51.27 4.77
CA ASN A 476 31.90 -51.90 5.98
C ASN A 476 31.92 -53.43 5.88
N LEU A 477 30.90 -54.05 5.31
CA LEU A 477 30.87 -55.48 5.08
C LEU A 477 31.92 -55.95 4.06
N SER A 478 32.11 -55.18 2.99
CA SER A 478 33.15 -55.47 1.98
C SER A 478 34.57 -55.30 2.55
N SER A 479 34.80 -54.33 3.40
CA SER A 479 36.10 -54.13 4.08
C SER A 479 36.39 -55.23 5.08
N ARG A 480 35.38 -55.72 5.82
CA ARG A 480 35.50 -56.92 6.70
C ARG A 480 35.81 -58.19 5.92
N ARG A 481 35.11 -58.44 4.81
CA ARG A 481 35.40 -59.62 3.92
C ARG A 481 36.81 -59.57 3.37
N ARG A 482 37.32 -58.41 2.93
CA ARG A 482 38.72 -58.24 2.49
C ARG A 482 39.70 -58.51 3.61
N ARG A 483 39.43 -58.07 4.84
CA ARG A 483 40.28 -58.37 6.01
C ARG A 483 40.32 -59.86 6.33
N TYR A 484 39.18 -60.57 6.30
CA TYR A 484 39.12 -62.03 6.53
C TYR A 484 39.83 -62.80 5.41
N ALA A 485 39.72 -62.39 4.16
CA ALA A 485 40.40 -63.00 3.03
C ALA A 485 41.95 -62.82 3.09
N LEU A 486 42.43 -61.70 3.60
CA LEU A 486 43.86 -61.43 3.81
C LEU A 486 44.43 -62.24 5.00
N LEU A 487 43.63 -62.46 6.02
CA LEU A 487 44.04 -63.31 7.17
C LEU A 487 44.06 -64.77 6.85
N ALA A 488 43.14 -65.25 5.94
CA ALA A 488 43.12 -66.68 5.45
C ALA A 488 44.28 -66.98 4.50
N ARG A 489 44.89 -66.00 3.85
CA ARG A 489 46.09 -66.20 2.97
C ARG A 489 47.41 -66.13 3.73
N LYS A 490 47.41 -65.87 5.03
CA LYS A 490 48.61 -65.82 5.89
C LYS A 490 48.74 -67.10 6.77
N LYS A 491 47.84 -68.05 6.66
CA LYS A 491 47.94 -69.39 7.15
C LYS A 491 48.29 -70.34 5.96
#